data_ae0a16fcc745dbcff29a46e303709a46
#
_entry.id   ae0a16fcc745dbcff29a46e303709a46
#
_cell.length_a   1.000
_cell.length_b   1.000
_cell.length_c   1.000
_cell.angle_alpha   90.00
_cell.angle_beta   90.00
_cell.angle_gamma   90.00
#
_symmetry.space_group_name_H-M   'P 1'
#
loop_
_entity.id
_entity.type
_entity.pdbx_description
1 polymer ?
#
loop_
_entity_poly.entity_id
_entity_poly.type
_entity_poly.pdbx_seq_one_letter_code
_entity_poly.pdbx_strand_id
1 'polypeptide(L)'
;MRHGKKNNHLGRKEGHRYALLSNLAVSLITHKRIFTTVAKAKALRVFVEPLITKSKTDSTHSRRTVFADLQNKEAVSELFRTVATKIADRPGGYTRIIKIGNRPGDAAEMAMIELVDFNENLLKDKGAKKATKTRRRGGYTKKATATKADNAAEGTSIEE
;
A
#
# COMPACT_ATOMS: atom_id res chain seq x y z
N MET A 1 28.81 5.08 -22.94
CA MET A 1 28.67 4.84 -21.50
C MET A 1 27.62 5.74 -20.89
N ARG A 2 26.84 5.26 -19.88
CA ARG A 2 25.77 6.03 -19.22
C ARG A 2 26.26 6.50 -17.85
N HIS A 3 26.90 7.67 -17.80
CA HIS A 3 27.38 8.23 -16.53
C HIS A 3 26.32 9.15 -15.89
N GLY A 4 26.07 9.01 -14.60
CA GLY A 4 25.26 9.93 -13.77
C GLY A 4 23.79 10.11 -14.15
N LYS A 5 23.24 9.38 -15.12
CA LYS A 5 21.85 9.55 -15.59
C LYS A 5 20.85 8.92 -14.61
N LYS A 6 20.33 9.72 -13.69
CA LYS A 6 19.35 9.28 -12.67
C LYS A 6 17.92 9.25 -13.18
N ASN A 7 17.56 10.11 -14.13
CA ASN A 7 16.17 10.27 -14.59
C ASN A 7 15.91 9.56 -15.92
N ASN A 8 14.73 8.94 -16.04
CA ASN A 8 14.25 8.41 -17.31
C ASN A 8 13.65 9.58 -18.13
N HIS A 9 14.14 9.79 -19.35
CA HIS A 9 13.66 10.89 -20.22
C HIS A 9 12.27 10.62 -20.83
N LEU A 10 11.82 9.39 -20.88
CA LEU A 10 10.51 9.02 -21.46
C LEU A 10 10.31 9.54 -22.89
N GLY A 11 11.40 9.70 -23.67
CA GLY A 11 11.37 10.28 -25.01
C GLY A 11 10.99 11.76 -25.07
N ARG A 12 11.16 12.53 -23.98
CA ARG A 12 10.69 13.93 -23.84
C ARG A 12 11.78 14.87 -23.36
N LYS A 13 11.67 16.13 -23.77
CA LYS A 13 12.44 17.25 -23.17
C LYS A 13 11.95 17.53 -21.74
N GLU A 14 12.72 18.26 -20.97
CA GLU A 14 12.50 18.48 -19.54
C GLU A 14 11.10 19.02 -19.22
N GLY A 15 10.70 20.15 -19.81
CA GLY A 15 9.40 20.76 -19.55
C GLY A 15 8.22 19.84 -19.90
N HIS A 16 8.29 19.16 -21.05
CA HIS A 16 7.24 18.21 -21.45
C HIS A 16 7.19 16.97 -20.53
N ARG A 17 8.34 16.51 -20.03
CA ARG A 17 8.40 15.40 -19.07
C ARG A 17 7.80 15.80 -17.72
N TYR A 18 8.12 17.01 -17.24
CA TYR A 18 7.54 17.54 -16.01
C TYR A 18 6.02 17.67 -16.10
N ALA A 19 5.51 18.31 -17.16
CA ALA A 19 4.08 18.42 -17.41
C ALA A 19 3.37 17.06 -17.49
N LEU A 20 3.99 16.08 -18.15
CA LEU A 20 3.47 14.71 -18.19
C LEU A 20 3.33 14.11 -16.79
N LEU A 21 4.37 14.23 -15.95
CA LEU A 21 4.36 13.64 -14.60
C LEU A 21 3.37 14.38 -13.69
N SER A 22 3.27 15.69 -13.79
CA SER A 22 2.28 16.50 -13.07
C SER A 22 0.85 16.07 -13.43
N ASN A 23 0.51 15.97 -14.72
CA ASN A 23 -0.82 15.53 -15.17
C ASN A 23 -1.14 14.09 -14.75
N LEU A 24 -0.17 13.18 -14.83
CA LEU A 24 -0.35 11.80 -14.34
C LEU A 24 -0.52 11.75 -12.81
N ALA A 25 0.15 12.62 -12.07
CA ALA A 25 0.00 12.71 -10.62
C ALA A 25 -1.38 13.23 -10.24
N VAL A 26 -1.87 14.28 -10.91
CA VAL A 26 -3.25 14.79 -10.76
C VAL A 26 -4.25 13.67 -11.01
N SER A 27 -4.12 12.94 -12.12
CA SER A 27 -5.01 11.82 -12.45
C SER A 27 -4.95 10.70 -11.41
N LEU A 28 -3.77 10.37 -10.88
CA LEU A 28 -3.61 9.35 -9.83
C LEU A 28 -4.28 9.77 -8.51
N ILE A 29 -4.15 11.04 -8.12
CA ILE A 29 -4.77 11.58 -6.89
C ILE A 29 -6.30 11.57 -7.03
N THR A 30 -6.83 11.97 -8.19
CA THR A 30 -8.28 12.03 -8.45
C THR A 30 -8.90 10.64 -8.53
N HIS A 31 -8.33 9.76 -9.37
CA HIS A 31 -8.91 8.44 -9.66
C HIS A 31 -8.41 7.32 -8.75
N LYS A 32 -7.37 7.55 -7.92
CA LYS A 32 -6.74 6.58 -6.99
C LYS A 32 -6.00 5.44 -7.71
N ARG A 33 -6.34 5.13 -8.98
CA ARG A 33 -5.67 4.17 -9.85
C ARG A 33 -5.71 4.65 -11.29
N ILE A 34 -4.62 4.43 -12.04
CA ILE A 34 -4.54 4.74 -13.46
C ILE A 34 -3.76 3.66 -14.21
N PHE A 35 -4.07 3.52 -15.50
CA PHE A 35 -3.37 2.62 -16.41
C PHE A 35 -2.36 3.40 -17.25
N THR A 36 -1.12 2.93 -17.32
CA THR A 36 -0.07 3.59 -18.09
C THR A 36 1.04 2.58 -18.44
N THR A 37 2.09 3.01 -19.13
CA THR A 37 3.24 2.14 -19.38
C THR A 37 4.11 1.98 -18.15
N VAL A 38 4.77 0.85 -18.00
CA VAL A 38 5.66 0.53 -16.86
C VAL A 38 6.72 1.61 -16.64
N ALA A 39 7.31 2.15 -17.73
CA ALA A 39 8.32 3.20 -17.65
C ALA A 39 7.75 4.50 -17.03
N LYS A 40 6.54 4.92 -17.48
CA LYS A 40 5.84 6.11 -16.92
C LYS A 40 5.44 5.87 -15.46
N ALA A 41 4.90 4.70 -15.13
CA ALA A 41 4.52 4.35 -13.76
C ALA A 41 5.70 4.41 -12.79
N LYS A 42 6.88 3.88 -13.20
CA LYS A 42 8.10 3.95 -12.39
C LYS A 42 8.58 5.39 -12.17
N ALA A 43 8.54 6.23 -13.21
CA ALA A 43 8.91 7.64 -13.09
C ALA A 43 7.90 8.42 -12.24
N LEU A 44 6.61 8.14 -12.41
CA LEU A 44 5.53 8.75 -11.62
C LEU A 44 5.66 8.45 -10.13
N ARG A 45 6.02 7.22 -9.75
CA ARG A 45 6.26 6.84 -8.34
C ARG A 45 7.25 7.80 -7.68
N VAL A 46 8.41 8.01 -8.31
CA VAL A 46 9.47 8.88 -7.78
C VAL A 46 9.00 10.32 -7.63
N PHE A 47 8.10 10.79 -8.52
CA PHE A 47 7.54 12.13 -8.48
C PHE A 47 6.45 12.29 -7.41
N VAL A 48 5.53 11.32 -7.30
CA VAL A 48 4.33 11.42 -6.46
C VAL A 48 4.61 11.12 -4.99
N GLU A 49 5.46 10.15 -4.66
CA GLU A 49 5.67 9.75 -3.25
C GLU A 49 6.17 10.88 -2.35
N PRO A 50 7.10 11.75 -2.77
CA PRO A 50 7.48 12.94 -1.98
C PRO A 50 6.33 13.92 -1.74
N LEU A 51 5.44 14.10 -2.73
CA LEU A 51 4.26 14.97 -2.60
C LEU A 51 3.27 14.42 -1.58
N ILE A 52 3.05 13.10 -1.62
CA ILE A 52 2.22 12.40 -0.65
C ILE A 52 2.82 12.51 0.77
N THR A 53 4.14 12.36 0.92
CA THR A 53 4.79 12.54 2.22
C THR A 53 4.59 13.96 2.76
N LYS A 54 4.73 14.99 1.91
CA LYS A 54 4.50 16.39 2.29
C LYS A 54 3.05 16.64 2.72
N SER A 55 2.07 15.92 2.16
CA SER A 55 0.66 16.10 2.50
C SER A 55 0.28 15.61 3.89
N LYS A 56 1.09 14.82 4.56
CA LYS A 56 0.86 14.38 5.96
C LYS A 56 0.90 15.53 6.95
N THR A 57 1.70 16.55 6.67
CA THR A 57 1.76 17.78 7.48
C THR A 57 0.96 18.85 6.80
N ASP A 58 -0.26 19.10 7.26
CA ASP A 58 -1.13 20.13 6.68
C ASP A 58 -0.72 21.51 7.17
N SER A 59 0.18 22.13 6.41
CA SER A 59 0.59 23.52 6.60
C SER A 59 0.41 24.32 5.30
N THR A 60 0.28 25.63 5.42
CA THR A 60 0.20 26.53 4.27
C THR A 60 1.43 26.37 3.36
N HIS A 61 2.61 26.15 3.95
CA HIS A 61 3.85 25.93 3.20
C HIS A 61 3.78 24.62 2.41
N SER A 62 3.36 23.50 3.05
CA SER A 62 3.20 22.20 2.38
C SER A 62 2.22 22.31 1.21
N ARG A 63 1.07 22.96 1.40
CA ARG A 63 0.08 23.19 0.34
C ARG A 63 0.64 23.98 -0.82
N ARG A 64 1.39 25.07 -0.56
CA ARG A 64 2.04 25.89 -1.61
C ARG A 64 3.08 25.08 -2.38
N THR A 65 3.90 24.29 -1.70
CA THR A 65 4.92 23.44 -2.35
C THR A 65 4.28 22.39 -3.24
N VAL A 66 3.26 21.68 -2.76
CA VAL A 66 2.55 20.67 -3.54
C VAL A 66 1.81 21.32 -4.72
N PHE A 67 1.21 22.50 -4.53
CA PHE A 67 0.55 23.23 -5.60
C PHE A 67 1.53 23.67 -6.70
N ALA A 68 2.76 24.07 -6.34
CA ALA A 68 3.79 24.41 -7.32
C ALA A 68 4.10 23.25 -8.28
N ASP A 69 4.06 22.01 -7.78
CA ASP A 69 4.32 20.81 -8.58
C ASP A 69 3.09 20.33 -9.38
N LEU A 70 1.88 20.37 -8.79
CA LEU A 70 0.67 19.82 -9.40
C LEU A 70 -0.09 20.83 -10.28
N GLN A 71 -0.05 22.14 -9.97
CA GLN A 71 -0.75 23.22 -10.67
C GLN A 71 -2.27 23.01 -10.79
N ASN A 72 -2.86 22.18 -9.91
CA ASN A 72 -4.29 21.87 -9.89
C ASN A 72 -4.86 21.96 -8.49
N LYS A 73 -5.85 22.87 -8.29
CA LYS A 73 -6.45 23.16 -6.99
C LYS A 73 -7.26 21.96 -6.44
N GLU A 74 -8.00 21.30 -7.30
CA GLU A 74 -8.86 20.16 -6.92
C GLU A 74 -8.02 18.98 -6.45
N ALA A 75 -6.97 18.64 -7.22
CA ALA A 75 -6.06 17.56 -6.83
C ALA A 75 -5.34 17.84 -5.51
N VAL A 76 -4.94 19.08 -5.25
CA VAL A 76 -4.32 19.46 -3.96
C VAL A 76 -5.34 19.34 -2.83
N SER A 77 -6.56 19.83 -3.01
CA SER A 77 -7.62 19.71 -2.00
C SER A 77 -7.93 18.23 -1.70
N GLU A 78 -8.04 17.40 -2.73
CA GLU A 78 -8.27 15.95 -2.61
C GLU A 78 -7.10 15.24 -1.91
N LEU A 79 -5.86 15.63 -2.23
CA LEU A 79 -4.66 15.06 -1.61
C LEU A 79 -4.64 15.30 -0.10
N PHE A 80 -4.86 16.53 0.36
CA PHE A 80 -4.81 16.88 1.78
C PHE A 80 -6.06 16.41 2.55
N ARG A 81 -7.25 16.42 1.91
CA ARG A 81 -8.51 16.05 2.55
C ARG A 81 -8.69 14.54 2.66
N THR A 82 -8.51 13.81 1.55
CA THR A 82 -8.91 12.39 1.45
C THR A 82 -7.70 11.47 1.50
N VAL A 83 -6.61 11.82 0.77
CA VAL A 83 -5.48 10.91 0.66
C VAL A 83 -4.64 10.95 1.93
N ALA A 84 -4.32 12.13 2.44
CA ALA A 84 -3.49 12.30 3.64
C ALA A 84 -4.04 11.56 4.86
N THR A 85 -5.36 11.60 5.06
CA THR A 85 -6.03 10.93 6.19
C THR A 85 -5.88 9.40 6.14
N LYS A 86 -6.00 8.80 4.94
CA LYS A 86 -5.90 7.34 4.77
C LYS A 86 -4.46 6.80 4.87
N ILE A 87 -3.47 7.62 4.56
CA ILE A 87 -2.07 7.21 4.53
C ILE A 87 -1.27 7.65 5.78
N ALA A 88 -1.92 8.27 6.76
CA ALA A 88 -1.27 8.85 7.93
C ALA A 88 -0.28 7.91 8.62
N ASP A 89 -0.69 6.66 8.84
CA ASP A 89 0.09 5.64 9.57
C ASP A 89 1.17 4.95 8.72
N ARG A 90 1.17 5.13 7.40
CA ARG A 90 2.11 4.45 6.52
C ARG A 90 3.42 5.22 6.41
N PRO A 91 4.59 4.64 6.74
CA PRO A 91 5.88 5.36 6.73
C PRO A 91 6.38 5.69 5.30
N GLY A 92 5.87 4.99 4.26
CA GLY A 92 6.26 5.17 2.86
C GLY A 92 5.71 4.07 1.96
N GLY A 93 6.05 4.11 0.65
CA GLY A 93 5.55 3.12 -0.31
C GLY A 93 4.04 3.23 -0.53
N TYR A 94 3.54 4.43 -0.75
CA TYR A 94 2.11 4.72 -0.91
C TYR A 94 1.54 4.19 -2.22
N THR A 95 2.41 3.93 -3.20
CA THR A 95 2.00 3.49 -4.54
C THR A 95 2.38 2.04 -4.82
N ARG A 96 1.53 1.35 -5.56
CA ARG A 96 1.78 0.00 -6.08
C ARG A 96 1.70 0.01 -7.59
N ILE A 97 2.62 -0.70 -8.25
CA ILE A 97 2.62 -0.89 -9.70
C ILE A 97 2.39 -2.37 -9.99
N ILE A 98 1.35 -2.67 -10.73
CA ILE A 98 0.97 -4.02 -11.15
C ILE A 98 1.12 -4.08 -12.67
N LYS A 99 1.94 -5.01 -13.19
CA LYS A 99 2.06 -5.25 -14.63
C LYS A 99 0.82 -5.97 -15.14
N ILE A 100 0.29 -5.53 -16.28
CA ILE A 100 -0.95 -6.06 -16.86
C ILE A 100 -0.65 -6.91 -18.10
N GLY A 101 0.44 -6.61 -18.81
CA GLY A 101 0.80 -7.24 -20.07
C GLY A 101 1.24 -6.21 -21.09
N ASN A 102 1.30 -6.60 -22.35
CA ASN A 102 1.72 -5.75 -23.45
C ASN A 102 0.50 -5.21 -24.22
N ARG A 103 0.60 -3.99 -24.69
CA ARG A 103 -0.41 -3.37 -25.54
C ARG A 103 -0.30 -3.95 -26.96
N PRO A 104 -1.42 -4.40 -27.59
CA PRO A 104 -1.37 -5.12 -28.89
C PRO A 104 -0.74 -4.32 -30.03
N GLY A 105 -0.88 -2.97 -30.04
CA GLY A 105 -0.43 -2.16 -31.18
C GLY A 105 1.07 -1.94 -31.27
N ASP A 106 1.77 -1.79 -30.15
CA ASP A 106 3.18 -1.42 -30.08
C ASP A 106 4.00 -2.29 -29.12
N ALA A 107 3.40 -3.37 -28.60
CA ALA A 107 4.01 -4.27 -27.60
C ALA A 107 4.57 -3.56 -26.38
N ALA A 108 4.11 -2.32 -26.07
CA ALA A 108 4.55 -1.59 -24.91
C ALA A 108 4.07 -2.26 -23.62
N GLU A 109 4.99 -2.49 -22.65
CA GLU A 109 4.62 -3.01 -21.34
C GLU A 109 3.70 -2.05 -20.59
N MET A 110 2.49 -2.50 -20.30
CA MET A 110 1.47 -1.75 -19.57
C MET A 110 1.49 -2.09 -18.07
N ALA A 111 1.15 -1.11 -17.26
CA ALA A 111 0.98 -1.28 -15.84
C ALA A 111 -0.18 -0.44 -15.31
N MET A 112 -0.80 -0.93 -14.25
CA MET A 112 -1.67 -0.16 -13.38
C MET A 112 -0.84 0.37 -12.20
N ILE A 113 -0.92 1.67 -11.93
CA ILE A 113 -0.41 2.26 -10.69
C ILE A 113 -1.59 2.68 -9.84
N GLU A 114 -1.55 2.33 -8.56
CA GLU A 114 -2.62 2.60 -7.59
C GLU A 114 -2.08 3.09 -6.27
N LEU A 115 -2.91 3.81 -5.52
CA LEU A 115 -2.69 4.12 -4.11
C LEU A 115 -3.10 2.91 -3.27
N VAL A 116 -2.16 2.34 -2.51
CA VAL A 116 -2.33 1.05 -1.80
C VAL A 116 -3.51 1.08 -0.83
N ASP A 117 -3.69 2.18 -0.10
CA ASP A 117 -4.69 2.32 0.95
C ASP A 117 -6.12 2.57 0.42
N PHE A 118 -6.27 2.70 -0.90
CA PHE A 118 -7.56 2.82 -1.57
C PHE A 118 -8.03 1.52 -2.24
N ASN A 119 -7.25 0.44 -2.14
CA ASN A 119 -7.64 -0.87 -2.68
C ASN A 119 -8.33 -1.70 -1.61
N GLU A 120 -9.66 -1.62 -1.55
CA GLU A 120 -10.51 -2.29 -0.56
C GLU A 120 -10.38 -3.82 -0.60
N ASN A 121 -10.17 -4.41 -1.77
CA ASN A 121 -10.04 -5.86 -1.91
C ASN A 121 -8.81 -6.40 -1.18
N LEU A 122 -7.68 -5.68 -1.26
CA LEU A 122 -6.45 -6.07 -0.57
C LEU A 122 -6.47 -5.74 0.94
N LEU A 123 -7.30 -4.78 1.36
CA LEU A 123 -7.48 -4.46 2.77
C LEU A 123 -8.33 -5.53 3.47
N LYS A 124 -9.35 -6.07 2.79
CA LYS A 124 -10.19 -7.17 3.30
C LYS A 124 -9.38 -8.46 3.51
N ASP A 125 -8.46 -8.80 2.61
CA ASP A 125 -7.62 -9.99 2.72
C ASP A 125 -6.65 -9.97 3.91
N LYS A 126 -6.24 -8.80 4.39
CA LYS A 126 -5.39 -8.68 5.60
C LYS A 126 -6.13 -9.04 6.89
N GLY A 127 -7.45 -8.85 6.93
CA GLY A 127 -8.30 -9.23 8.07
C GLY A 127 -8.57 -10.74 8.16
N ALA A 128 -8.64 -11.44 7.03
CA ALA A 128 -8.98 -12.84 6.96
C ALA A 128 -7.81 -13.80 7.26
N LYS A 129 -6.56 -13.36 7.18
CA LYS A 129 -5.37 -14.24 7.35
C LYS A 129 -4.96 -14.50 8.81
N LYS A 130 -5.71 -14.06 9.82
CA LYS A 130 -5.38 -14.28 11.24
C LYS A 130 -5.89 -15.59 11.84
N ALA A 131 -6.46 -16.53 11.08
CA ALA A 131 -7.01 -17.77 11.59
C ALA A 131 -6.59 -19.03 10.83
N THR A 132 -5.35 -19.15 10.39
CA THR A 132 -4.81 -20.44 10.01
C THR A 132 -4.10 -21.04 11.22
N LYS A 133 -4.88 -21.76 12.04
CA LYS A 133 -4.40 -22.69 13.04
C LYS A 133 -3.41 -23.65 12.39
N THR A 134 -2.13 -23.48 12.67
CA THR A 134 -1.06 -24.41 12.28
C THR A 134 -1.43 -25.78 12.86
N ARG A 135 -1.82 -26.70 12.01
CA ARG A 135 -1.97 -28.13 12.37
C ARG A 135 -0.58 -28.62 12.77
N ARG A 136 -0.30 -28.62 14.07
CA ARG A 136 0.84 -29.33 14.63
C ARG A 136 0.65 -30.82 14.32
N ARG A 137 1.51 -31.35 13.49
CA ARG A 137 1.67 -32.74 13.17
C ARG A 137 1.91 -33.53 14.48
N GLY A 138 1.07 -34.52 14.75
CA GLY A 138 1.02 -35.25 16.01
C GLY A 138 2.35 -35.84 16.46
N GLY A 139 2.71 -35.51 17.68
CA GLY A 139 3.69 -36.23 18.45
C GLY A 139 3.04 -37.47 19.04
N TYR A 140 3.63 -38.61 18.77
CA TYR A 140 3.38 -39.93 19.29
C TYR A 140 3.46 -39.93 20.85
N THR A 141 2.35 -40.11 21.56
CA THR A 141 2.37 -40.29 23.01
C THR A 141 2.18 -41.76 23.33
N LYS A 142 3.21 -42.33 23.92
CA LYS A 142 3.27 -43.62 24.54
C LYS A 142 2.18 -43.79 25.62
N LYS A 143 1.41 -44.86 25.50
CA LYS A 143 0.43 -45.36 26.45
C LYS A 143 1.16 -45.80 27.74
N ALA A 144 0.82 -45.23 28.86
CA ALA A 144 1.18 -45.78 30.17
C ALA A 144 -0.10 -46.20 30.90
N THR A 145 -0.03 -47.43 31.37
CA THR A 145 -1.03 -48.26 31.99
C THR A 145 -1.50 -47.78 33.36
N ALA A 146 -2.75 -48.10 33.61
CA ALA A 146 -3.48 -47.87 34.85
C ALA A 146 -2.89 -48.57 36.08
N THR A 147 -3.00 -47.94 37.23
CA THR A 147 -3.26 -48.65 38.49
C THR A 147 -4.27 -47.84 39.31
N LYS A 148 -5.24 -48.61 39.75
CA LYS A 148 -6.40 -48.32 40.53
C LYS A 148 -5.99 -48.36 42.00
N ALA A 149 -6.42 -47.46 42.83
CA ALA A 149 -6.54 -47.64 44.27
C ALA A 149 -7.62 -46.73 44.83
N ASP A 150 -8.60 -47.40 45.39
CA ASP A 150 -9.74 -46.91 46.15
C ASP A 150 -9.30 -46.25 47.47
N ASN A 151 -10.07 -45.33 48.00
CA ASN A 151 -10.66 -45.26 49.35
C ASN A 151 -11.20 -43.83 49.55
N ALA A 152 -12.44 -43.67 49.71
CA ALA A 152 -13.37 -43.84 50.82
C ALA A 152 -13.25 -42.77 51.91
N ALA A 153 -14.41 -42.23 52.14
CA ALA A 153 -15.00 -41.78 53.39
C ALA A 153 -14.86 -40.33 53.85
N GLU A 154 -16.04 -39.77 53.97
CA GLU A 154 -16.60 -39.05 55.15
C GLU A 154 -15.94 -37.74 55.55
N GLY A 155 -16.63 -36.72 55.83
CA GLY A 155 -17.95 -36.45 56.38
C GLY A 155 -18.01 -35.01 56.86
N THR A 156 -19.22 -34.51 56.87
CA THR A 156 -19.84 -33.70 57.91
C THR A 156 -19.47 -32.19 58.05
N SER A 157 -20.41 -31.37 57.58
CA SER A 157 -21.26 -30.40 58.30
C SER A 157 -20.64 -29.25 59.11
N ILE A 158 -21.38 -28.19 59.01
CA ILE A 158 -21.90 -27.19 59.98
C ILE A 158 -21.32 -25.79 59.84
N GLU A 159 -22.23 -24.88 59.47
CA GLU A 159 -22.68 -23.60 60.08
C GLU A 159 -21.61 -22.69 60.70
N GLU A 160 -21.53 -21.46 60.24
CA GLU A 160 -22.25 -20.26 60.65
C GLU A 160 -22.09 -19.15 59.62
#